data_2d7c702186878e0fcf5c2cb724a7ec6a
#
_entry.id   2d7c702186878e0fcf5c2cb724a7ec6a
#
_cell.length_a   1.000
_cell.length_b   1.000
_cell.length_c   1.000
_cell.angle_alpha   90.00
_cell.angle_beta   90.00
_cell.angle_gamma   90.00
#
_symmetry.space_group_name_H-M   'P 1'
#
loop_
_entity.id
_entity.type
_entity.pdbx_description
1 polymer ?
#
loop_
_entity_poly.entity_id
_entity_poly.type
_entity_poly.pdbx_seq_one_letter_code
_entity_poly.pdbx_strand_id
1 'polypeptide(L)'
;MEQKKFVKFGLSTDNFRAYVGMIEDEITTFINNDPAFSVFQDGKSTEWGTFQAFKTCSEMTIFTASRTLQGPEIRAALDKSFADIYHDLDNGFTPINWLMPNLPLPSCRRRDAAQKAMSNFYVNIIQKRKAENRMVSFFISSVVRLPDWFPG
;
A
#
# COMPACT_ATOMS: atom_id res chain seq x y z
N MET A 1 10.11 20.29 9.63
CA MET A 1 10.70 20.68 8.33
C MET A 1 11.62 19.62 7.72
N GLU A 2 12.32 18.81 8.51
CA GLU A 2 13.24 17.77 8.00
C GLU A 2 12.54 16.64 7.23
N GLN A 3 11.36 16.19 7.67
CA GLN A 3 10.60 15.12 6.99
C GLN A 3 10.26 15.45 5.53
N LYS A 4 9.91 16.73 5.23
CA LYS A 4 9.63 17.14 3.86
C LYS A 4 10.86 17.11 2.95
N LYS A 5 12.03 17.45 3.48
CA LYS A 5 13.29 17.38 2.71
C LYS A 5 13.65 15.93 2.35
N PHE A 6 13.35 15.04 3.26
CA PHE A 6 13.61 13.61 3.11
C PHE A 6 12.71 12.99 2.04
N VAL A 7 11.41 13.28 2.03
CA VAL A 7 10.46 12.79 1.01
C VAL A 7 10.78 13.36 -0.37
N LYS A 8 11.26 14.61 -0.45
CA LYS A 8 11.60 15.28 -1.71
C LYS A 8 12.66 14.54 -2.54
N PHE A 9 13.60 13.86 -1.90
CA PHE A 9 14.61 13.08 -2.60
C PHE A 9 14.00 11.89 -3.36
N GLY A 10 13.08 11.16 -2.72
CA GLY A 10 12.36 10.03 -3.34
C GLY A 10 11.43 10.44 -4.49
N LEU A 11 11.02 11.72 -4.51
CA LEU A 11 10.13 12.30 -5.52
C LEU A 11 10.89 13.17 -6.54
N SER A 12 12.16 12.88 -6.80
CA SER A 12 12.93 13.56 -7.83
C SER A 12 12.52 13.09 -9.23
N THR A 13 12.72 13.93 -10.25
CA THR A 13 12.39 13.60 -11.65
C THR A 13 13.10 12.34 -12.13
N ASP A 14 14.34 12.12 -11.71
CA ASP A 14 15.11 10.94 -12.12
C ASP A 14 14.56 9.66 -11.47
N ASN A 15 14.14 9.74 -10.22
CA ASN A 15 13.46 8.62 -9.57
C ASN A 15 12.10 8.33 -10.23
N PHE A 16 11.34 9.35 -10.62
CA PHE A 16 10.10 9.14 -11.37
C PHE A 16 10.31 8.42 -12.69
N ARG A 17 11.37 8.77 -13.43
CA ARG A 17 11.72 8.05 -14.66
C ARG A 17 12.05 6.58 -14.41
N ALA A 18 12.77 6.28 -13.33
CA ALA A 18 13.05 4.91 -12.92
C ALA A 18 11.77 4.14 -12.50
N TYR A 19 10.80 4.82 -11.91
CA TYR A 19 9.55 4.19 -11.49
C TYR A 19 8.65 3.79 -12.67
N VAL A 20 8.72 4.48 -13.81
CA VAL A 20 7.87 4.18 -14.97
C VAL A 20 8.01 2.72 -15.41
N GLY A 21 9.24 2.23 -15.58
CA GLY A 21 9.46 0.83 -15.94
C GLY A 21 8.95 -0.15 -14.90
N MET A 22 9.12 0.16 -13.60
CA MET A 22 8.62 -0.70 -12.52
C MET A 22 7.08 -0.74 -12.48
N ILE A 23 6.42 0.37 -12.80
CA ILE A 23 4.96 0.46 -12.85
C ILE A 23 4.44 -0.33 -14.04
N GLU A 24 5.06 -0.18 -15.21
CA GLU A 24 4.70 -0.90 -16.42
C GLU A 24 4.82 -2.43 -16.24
N ASP A 25 5.93 -2.90 -15.68
CA ASP A 25 6.13 -4.31 -15.36
C ASP A 25 5.08 -4.84 -14.37
N GLU A 26 4.77 -4.07 -13.31
CA GLU A 26 3.81 -4.49 -12.31
C GLU A 26 2.39 -4.55 -12.86
N ILE A 27 1.98 -3.53 -13.66
CA ILE A 27 0.66 -3.50 -14.28
C ILE A 27 0.52 -4.63 -15.29
N THR A 28 1.52 -4.88 -16.12
CA THR A 28 1.53 -5.97 -17.08
C THR A 28 1.43 -7.32 -16.40
N THR A 29 2.20 -7.50 -15.33
CA THR A 29 2.14 -8.72 -14.51
C THR A 29 0.77 -8.89 -13.86
N PHE A 30 0.19 -7.82 -13.35
CA PHE A 30 -1.14 -7.84 -12.74
C PHE A 30 -2.22 -8.25 -13.77
N ILE A 31 -2.25 -7.60 -14.93
CA ILE A 31 -3.23 -7.91 -15.99
C ILE A 31 -3.11 -9.37 -16.46
N ASN A 32 -1.89 -9.87 -16.59
CA ASN A 32 -1.65 -11.23 -17.07
C ASN A 32 -2.01 -12.31 -16.05
N ASN A 33 -2.03 -12.01 -14.76
CA ASN A 33 -2.24 -13.00 -13.72
C ASN A 33 -3.55 -12.84 -12.94
N ASP A 34 -4.21 -11.69 -13.03
CA ASP A 34 -5.41 -11.44 -12.24
C ASP A 34 -6.64 -12.06 -12.92
N PRO A 35 -7.46 -12.84 -12.17
CA PRO A 35 -8.69 -13.44 -12.70
C PRO A 35 -9.69 -12.44 -13.30
N ALA A 36 -9.65 -11.18 -12.87
CA ALA A 36 -10.50 -10.13 -13.43
C ALA A 36 -10.26 -9.89 -14.93
N PHE A 37 -9.06 -10.25 -15.40
CA PHE A 37 -8.65 -10.10 -16.80
C PHE A 37 -8.54 -11.43 -17.56
N SER A 38 -9.06 -12.53 -16.98
CA SER A 38 -8.95 -13.87 -17.57
C SER A 38 -9.43 -13.96 -19.02
N VAL A 39 -10.45 -13.20 -19.39
CA VAL A 39 -10.98 -13.16 -20.77
C VAL A 39 -9.94 -12.64 -21.78
N PHE A 40 -8.98 -11.83 -21.33
CA PHE A 40 -7.95 -11.20 -22.18
C PHE A 40 -6.62 -11.92 -22.17
N GLN A 41 -6.39 -12.82 -21.20
CA GLN A 41 -5.09 -13.47 -20.98
C GLN A 41 -4.71 -14.42 -22.14
N ASP A 42 -5.69 -15.02 -22.81
CA ASP A 42 -5.44 -15.95 -23.93
C ASP A 42 -5.13 -15.24 -25.28
N GLY A 43 -5.26 -13.91 -25.33
CA GLY A 43 -5.00 -13.10 -26.56
C GLY A 43 -5.89 -13.44 -27.77
N LYS A 44 -6.83 -14.36 -27.62
CA LYS A 44 -7.70 -14.87 -28.68
C LYS A 44 -9.18 -14.49 -28.51
N SER A 45 -9.56 -14.03 -27.31
CA SER A 45 -10.96 -13.70 -27.05
C SER A 45 -11.29 -12.33 -27.59
N THR A 46 -12.35 -12.28 -28.41
CA THR A 46 -13.01 -11.04 -28.84
C THR A 46 -14.24 -10.72 -27.97
N GLU A 47 -14.44 -11.49 -26.91
CA GLU A 47 -15.58 -11.35 -26.01
C GLU A 47 -15.38 -10.20 -25.02
N TRP A 48 -16.49 -9.59 -24.63
CA TRP A 48 -16.49 -8.57 -23.60
C TRP A 48 -16.40 -9.20 -22.21
N GLY A 49 -15.46 -8.72 -21.41
CA GLY A 49 -15.35 -9.06 -19.99
C GLY A 49 -15.90 -7.98 -19.09
N THR A 50 -16.28 -8.34 -17.88
CA THR A 50 -16.66 -7.39 -16.82
C THR A 50 -15.77 -7.56 -15.60
N PHE A 51 -15.35 -6.45 -14.98
CA PHE A 51 -14.59 -6.47 -13.74
C PHE A 51 -15.06 -5.36 -12.79
N GLN A 52 -14.79 -5.51 -11.52
CA GLN A 52 -15.09 -4.49 -10.52
C GLN A 52 -13.99 -3.42 -10.54
N ALA A 53 -14.21 -2.36 -11.31
CA ALA A 53 -13.18 -1.34 -11.58
C ALA A 53 -12.55 -0.77 -10.30
N PHE A 54 -13.36 -0.39 -9.31
CA PHE A 54 -12.86 0.20 -8.07
C PHE A 54 -11.92 -0.76 -7.32
N LYS A 55 -12.34 -2.01 -7.12
CA LYS A 55 -11.54 -3.02 -6.41
C LYS A 55 -10.25 -3.32 -7.16
N THR A 56 -10.34 -3.63 -8.44
CA THR A 56 -9.20 -3.99 -9.29
C THR A 56 -8.20 -2.85 -9.40
N CYS A 57 -8.65 -1.61 -9.61
CA CYS A 57 -7.77 -0.45 -9.65
C CYS A 57 -7.11 -0.16 -8.29
N SER A 58 -7.82 -0.36 -7.18
CA SER A 58 -7.24 -0.20 -5.84
C SER A 58 -6.12 -1.22 -5.59
N GLU A 59 -6.35 -2.49 -5.90
CA GLU A 59 -5.33 -3.53 -5.79
C GLU A 59 -4.10 -3.21 -6.65
N MET A 60 -4.30 -2.85 -7.92
CA MET A 60 -3.24 -2.46 -8.85
C MET A 60 -2.44 -1.26 -8.33
N THR A 61 -3.12 -0.24 -7.80
CA THR A 61 -2.48 0.96 -7.24
C THR A 61 -1.64 0.62 -6.02
N ILE A 62 -2.15 -0.20 -5.11
CA ILE A 62 -1.41 -0.64 -3.91
C ILE A 62 -0.15 -1.40 -4.30
N PHE A 63 -0.23 -2.29 -5.27
CA PHE A 63 0.91 -3.09 -5.72
C PHE A 63 1.98 -2.23 -6.42
N THR A 64 1.57 -1.34 -7.32
CA THR A 64 2.51 -0.43 -8.00
C THR A 64 3.16 0.55 -7.02
N ALA A 65 2.40 1.14 -6.09
CA ALA A 65 2.94 2.02 -5.07
C ALA A 65 3.90 1.28 -4.13
N SER A 66 3.56 0.06 -3.74
CA SER A 66 4.44 -0.76 -2.89
C SER A 66 5.76 -1.09 -3.57
N ARG A 67 5.73 -1.48 -4.84
CA ARG A 67 6.93 -1.80 -5.61
C ARG A 67 7.86 -0.59 -5.79
N THR A 68 7.29 0.56 -6.11
CA THR A 68 8.06 1.78 -6.40
C THR A 68 8.56 2.48 -5.15
N LEU A 69 7.69 2.68 -4.16
CA LEU A 69 7.99 3.50 -2.98
C LEU A 69 8.53 2.71 -1.80
N GLN A 70 8.13 1.45 -1.65
CA GLN A 70 8.44 0.64 -0.48
C GLN A 70 9.47 -0.45 -0.77
N GLY A 71 9.62 -0.80 -2.03
CA GLY A 71 10.59 -1.76 -2.52
C GLY A 71 10.05 -3.18 -2.73
N PRO A 72 10.82 -4.02 -3.44
CA PRO A 72 10.37 -5.33 -3.91
C PRO A 72 10.07 -6.31 -2.76
N GLU A 73 10.71 -6.16 -1.61
CA GLU A 73 10.49 -7.00 -0.45
C GLU A 73 9.10 -6.82 0.15
N ILE A 74 8.66 -5.56 0.27
CA ILE A 74 7.31 -5.25 0.74
C ILE A 74 6.30 -5.70 -0.29
N ARG A 75 6.55 -5.41 -1.57
CA ARG A 75 5.68 -5.87 -2.65
C ARG A 75 5.50 -7.38 -2.65
N ALA A 76 6.56 -8.14 -2.44
CA ALA A 76 6.49 -9.62 -2.37
C ALA A 76 5.72 -10.15 -1.16
N ALA A 77 5.67 -9.38 -0.07
CA ALA A 77 4.94 -9.73 1.15
C ALA A 77 3.48 -9.23 1.16
N LEU A 78 3.11 -8.38 0.20
CA LEU A 78 1.75 -7.89 0.06
C LEU A 78 0.90 -8.84 -0.77
N ASP A 79 -0.25 -9.19 -0.23
CA ASP A 79 -1.32 -9.91 -0.92
C ASP A 79 -2.56 -9.00 -1.14
N LYS A 80 -3.60 -9.55 -1.77
CA LYS A 80 -4.83 -8.80 -2.06
C LYS A 80 -5.60 -8.39 -0.79
N SER A 81 -5.38 -9.05 0.33
CA SER A 81 -6.05 -8.71 1.60
C SER A 81 -5.65 -7.32 2.12
N PHE A 82 -4.48 -6.83 1.70
CA PHE A 82 -4.07 -5.47 2.03
C PHE A 82 -4.96 -4.39 1.44
N ALA A 83 -5.61 -4.63 0.30
CA ALA A 83 -6.59 -3.69 -0.24
C ALA A 83 -7.79 -3.53 0.70
N ASP A 84 -8.22 -4.62 1.33
CA ASP A 84 -9.29 -4.59 2.33
C ASP A 84 -8.87 -3.86 3.61
N ILE A 85 -7.61 -4.03 4.04
CA ILE A 85 -7.04 -3.31 5.17
C ILE A 85 -6.99 -1.79 4.89
N TYR A 86 -6.56 -1.38 3.70
CA TYR A 86 -6.59 0.03 3.30
C TYR A 86 -8.02 0.58 3.26
N HIS A 87 -8.96 -0.19 2.73
CA HIS A 87 -10.37 0.20 2.69
C HIS A 87 -10.95 0.38 4.11
N ASP A 88 -10.63 -0.50 5.04
CA ASP A 88 -11.07 -0.37 6.43
C ASP A 88 -10.44 0.84 7.14
N LEU A 89 -9.20 1.20 6.80
CA LEU A 89 -8.56 2.42 7.28
C LEU A 89 -9.28 3.66 6.75
N ASP A 90 -9.57 3.71 5.45
CA ASP A 90 -10.24 4.84 4.80
C ASP A 90 -11.66 5.03 5.32
N ASN A 91 -12.40 3.94 5.52
CA ASN A 91 -13.74 3.97 6.12
C ASN A 91 -13.78 4.48 7.57
N GLY A 92 -12.63 4.50 8.24
CA GLY A 92 -12.47 5.11 9.55
C GLY A 92 -12.39 6.64 9.52
N PHE A 93 -12.17 7.25 8.35
CA PHE A 93 -12.10 8.70 8.19
C PHE A 93 -13.50 9.30 8.02
N THR A 94 -14.28 9.31 9.10
CA THR A 94 -15.62 9.95 9.11
C THR A 94 -15.58 11.23 9.93
N PRO A 95 -16.44 12.24 9.63
CA PRO A 95 -16.54 13.47 10.43
C PRO A 95 -16.87 13.19 11.90
N ILE A 96 -17.60 12.11 12.18
CA ILE A 96 -17.94 11.70 13.54
C ILE A 96 -16.68 11.25 14.30
N ASN A 97 -15.75 10.58 13.64
CA ASN A 97 -14.49 10.15 14.25
C ASN A 97 -13.55 11.32 14.54
N TRP A 98 -13.73 12.46 13.87
CA TRP A 98 -13.00 13.69 14.16
C TRP A 98 -13.48 14.35 15.45
N LEU A 99 -14.80 14.29 15.72
CA LEU A 99 -15.40 14.86 16.93
C LEU A 99 -15.31 13.92 18.14
N MET A 100 -15.42 12.61 17.88
CA MET A 100 -15.43 11.58 18.92
C MET A 100 -14.60 10.36 18.48
N PRO A 101 -13.27 10.42 18.58
CA PRO A 101 -12.35 9.38 18.06
C PRO A 101 -12.51 8.03 18.75
N ASN A 102 -13.00 8.01 19.98
CA ASN A 102 -13.11 6.80 20.81
C ASN A 102 -14.53 6.21 20.86
N LEU A 103 -15.40 6.56 19.91
CA LEU A 103 -16.74 5.96 19.88
C LEU A 103 -16.63 4.47 19.54
N PRO A 104 -17.31 3.57 20.29
CA PRO A 104 -17.23 2.12 20.08
C PRO A 104 -18.09 1.66 18.89
N LEU A 105 -17.95 2.34 17.74
CA LEU A 105 -18.62 1.97 16.51
C LEU A 105 -17.93 0.79 15.84
N PRO A 106 -18.66 -0.09 15.11
CA PRO A 106 -18.06 -1.20 14.37
C PRO A 106 -17.03 -0.75 13.33
N SER A 107 -17.21 0.42 12.71
CA SER A 107 -16.26 1.02 11.78
C SER A 107 -14.95 1.42 12.47
N CYS A 108 -15.02 2.00 13.68
CA CYS A 108 -13.84 2.36 14.47
C CYS A 108 -13.05 1.13 14.88
N ARG A 109 -13.71 0.06 15.30
CA ARG A 109 -13.04 -1.21 15.66
C ARG A 109 -12.34 -1.84 14.46
N ARG A 110 -12.95 -1.82 13.26
CA ARG A 110 -12.33 -2.32 12.04
C ARG A 110 -11.12 -1.49 11.66
N ARG A 111 -11.22 -0.16 11.68
CA ARG A 111 -10.11 0.75 11.48
C ARG A 111 -8.94 0.45 12.43
N ASP A 112 -9.21 0.31 13.72
CA ASP A 112 -8.17 0.08 14.73
C ASP A 112 -7.50 -1.30 14.55
N ALA A 113 -8.27 -2.31 14.18
CA ALA A 113 -7.72 -3.63 13.83
C ALA A 113 -6.86 -3.56 12.55
N ALA A 114 -7.32 -2.85 11.52
CA ALA A 114 -6.58 -2.63 10.29
C ALA A 114 -5.27 -1.85 10.54
N GLN A 115 -5.32 -0.80 11.36
CA GLN A 115 -4.14 -0.04 11.76
C GLN A 115 -3.11 -0.92 12.48
N LYS A 116 -3.57 -1.74 13.42
CA LYS A 116 -2.69 -2.67 14.15
C LYS A 116 -2.05 -3.70 13.23
N ALA A 117 -2.83 -4.27 12.31
CA ALA A 117 -2.32 -5.23 11.32
C ALA A 117 -1.25 -4.59 10.42
N MET A 118 -1.52 -3.39 9.90
CA MET A 118 -0.60 -2.62 9.08
C MET A 118 0.68 -2.26 9.86
N SER A 119 0.55 -1.78 11.08
CA SER A 119 1.69 -1.44 11.94
C SER A 119 2.58 -2.65 12.20
N ASN A 120 2.00 -3.78 12.58
CA ASN A 120 2.75 -5.02 12.82
C ASN A 120 3.50 -5.50 11.57
N PHE A 121 2.85 -5.42 10.42
CA PHE A 121 3.47 -5.78 9.15
C PHE A 121 4.74 -4.95 8.87
N TYR A 122 4.64 -3.63 8.95
CA TYR A 122 5.79 -2.77 8.71
C TYR A 122 6.88 -2.91 9.78
N VAL A 123 6.51 -3.02 11.06
CA VAL A 123 7.47 -3.20 12.16
C VAL A 123 8.29 -4.47 11.96
N ASN A 124 7.64 -5.58 11.58
CA ASN A 124 8.34 -6.85 11.33
C ASN A 124 9.38 -6.71 10.19
N ILE A 125 9.02 -6.06 9.10
CA ILE A 125 9.94 -5.84 7.96
C ILE A 125 11.11 -4.95 8.38
N ILE A 126 10.85 -3.89 9.15
CA ILE A 126 11.90 -2.98 9.63
C ILE A 126 12.84 -3.70 10.58
N GLN A 127 12.33 -4.50 11.50
CA GLN A 127 13.15 -5.28 12.41
C GLN A 127 14.05 -6.26 11.64
N LYS A 128 13.50 -6.93 10.63
CA LYS A 128 14.27 -7.81 9.75
C LYS A 128 15.39 -7.06 9.04
N ARG A 129 15.09 -5.91 8.42
CA ARG A 129 16.10 -5.08 7.72
C ARG A 129 17.18 -4.56 8.67
N LYS A 130 16.79 -4.18 9.88
CA LYS A 130 17.77 -3.77 10.92
C LYS A 130 18.69 -4.92 11.32
N ALA A 131 18.14 -6.12 11.51
CA ALA A 131 18.94 -7.31 11.85
C ALA A 131 19.92 -7.70 10.72
N GLU A 132 19.54 -7.49 9.47
CA GLU A 132 20.38 -7.74 8.29
C GLU A 132 21.32 -6.57 7.93
N ASN A 133 21.36 -5.53 8.75
CA ASN A 133 22.14 -4.31 8.55
C ASN A 133 21.94 -3.66 7.17
N ARG A 134 20.77 -3.87 6.55
CA ARG A 134 20.38 -3.27 5.26
C ARG A 134 19.81 -1.88 5.51
N MET A 135 20.23 -0.92 4.67
CA MET A 135 19.66 0.43 4.72
C MET A 135 18.13 0.35 4.56
N VAL A 136 17.43 0.95 5.51
CA VAL A 136 15.98 1.04 5.47
C VAL A 136 15.61 1.90 4.28
N SER A 137 14.79 1.37 3.37
CA SER A 137 14.26 2.15 2.26
C SER A 137 13.60 3.42 2.81
N PHE A 138 13.87 4.53 2.15
CA PHE A 138 13.55 5.89 2.54
C PHE A 138 12.14 6.07 3.13
N PHE A 139 11.13 5.45 2.51
CA PHE A 139 9.73 5.64 2.90
C PHE A 139 9.38 4.97 4.25
N ILE A 140 9.98 3.82 4.55
CA ILE A 140 9.68 3.06 5.77
C ILE A 140 10.26 3.71 7.01
N SER A 141 11.42 4.36 6.90
CA SER A 141 12.02 5.06 8.04
C SER A 141 11.23 6.30 8.49
N SER A 142 10.45 6.89 7.60
CA SER A 142 9.57 8.02 7.94
C SER A 142 8.25 7.59 8.60
N VAL A 143 7.76 6.39 8.28
CA VAL A 143 6.53 5.84 8.91
C VAL A 143 6.79 5.37 10.35
N VAL A 144 7.99 4.87 10.65
CA VAL A 144 8.33 4.34 12.00
C VAL A 144 8.64 5.43 13.02
N ARG A 145 8.87 6.65 12.59
CA ARG A 145 9.13 7.78 13.49
C ARG A 145 7.85 8.46 14.01
N LEU A 146 6.72 7.74 14.02
CA LEU A 146 5.45 8.19 14.58
C LEU A 146 5.08 7.45 15.89
N PRO A 147 5.94 7.43 16.94
CA PRO A 147 5.54 6.86 18.23
C PRO A 147 4.66 7.80 19.05
N ASP A 148 4.69 9.12 18.79
CA ASP A 148 4.19 10.11 19.76
C ASP A 148 2.85 10.76 19.38
N TRP A 149 2.25 10.39 18.24
CA TRP A 149 0.98 10.99 17.79
C TRP A 149 -0.28 10.23 18.22
N PHE A 150 -0.15 9.00 18.68
CA PHE A 150 -1.29 8.20 19.19
C PHE A 150 -1.10 7.91 20.68
N PRO A 151 -1.73 8.69 21.57
CA PRO A 151 -1.89 8.26 22.97
C PRO A 151 -2.75 7.00 22.97
N GLY A 152 -2.25 5.95 23.64
CA GLY A 152 -2.88 4.66 23.83
C GLY A 152 -4.21 4.74 24.59
#